data_b148ec733e95a1083450942355785c85
#
_entry.id   b148ec733e95a1083450942355785c85
#
_cell.length_a   1.000
_cell.length_b   1.000
_cell.length_c   1.000
_cell.angle_alpha   90.00
_cell.angle_beta   90.00
_cell.angle_gamma   90.00
#
_symmetry.space_group_name_H-M   'P 1'
#
loop_
_entity.id
_entity.type
_entity.pdbx_description
1 polymer ?
#
loop_
_entity_poly.entity_id
_entity_poly.type
_entity_poly.pdbx_seq_one_letter_code
_entity_poly.pdbx_strand_id
1 'polypeptide(L)'
;PPRPAPVASPAAAVAPTPKTSREVNLLEALRFARPDTQQIELQAGSYLFHAGDVSDALYVVRSGRLQVLAGDGAKDEVVAELGRGQVVGELGVLLDAPRSASVRAVRDSSLMRVTKAEFAKIADAGVLGALAGVLAKRQHQTRVASQRTTPEVVVAVVGVDANAPVAMVATELCRALSTRLRAVAPGRVDCDGLERAEQTADRVVLHAAVGDARWREFCLRVA
;
A
#
# COMPACT_ATOMS: atom_id res chain seq x y z
N PRO A 1 42.27 46.75 26.90
CA PRO A 1 42.54 45.36 26.54
C PRO A 1 41.42 44.85 25.64
N PRO A 2 41.74 44.25 24.45
CA PRO A 2 40.72 43.73 23.53
C PRO A 2 40.12 42.44 24.04
N ARG A 3 38.86 42.27 23.80
CA ARG A 3 38.00 41.14 24.16
C ARG A 3 38.44 39.93 23.30
N PRO A 4 38.60 38.71 23.86
CA PRO A 4 38.97 37.55 23.07
C PRO A 4 37.78 37.11 22.23
N ALA A 5 38.07 36.71 20.98
CA ALA A 5 37.11 36.17 20.02
C ALA A 5 36.54 34.81 20.48
N PRO A 6 35.32 34.46 20.13
CA PRO A 6 34.74 33.17 20.46
C PRO A 6 35.43 32.05 19.72
N VAL A 7 35.91 31.06 20.46
CA VAL A 7 36.53 29.83 19.97
C VAL A 7 35.41 29.01 19.30
N ALA A 8 35.58 28.76 18.01
CA ALA A 8 34.71 27.86 17.26
C ALA A 8 34.80 26.44 17.83
N SER A 9 33.68 25.94 18.34
CA SER A 9 33.53 24.56 18.75
C SER A 9 33.62 23.65 17.51
N PRO A 10 34.41 22.58 17.50
CA PRO A 10 34.47 21.65 16.36
C PRO A 10 33.08 21.00 16.19
N ALA A 11 32.53 21.12 14.99
CA ALA A 11 31.33 20.44 14.57
C ALA A 11 31.52 18.94 14.86
N ALA A 12 30.72 18.42 15.77
CA ALA A 12 30.63 17.00 16.05
C ALA A 12 30.25 16.30 14.73
N ALA A 13 31.14 15.51 14.19
CA ALA A 13 30.90 14.64 13.07
C ALA A 13 29.75 13.72 13.46
N VAL A 14 28.59 13.93 12.80
CA VAL A 14 27.45 13.02 12.89
C VAL A 14 27.95 11.71 12.31
N ALA A 15 28.18 10.72 13.19
CA ALA A 15 28.46 9.36 12.78
C ALA A 15 27.33 8.88 11.84
N PRO A 16 27.66 8.17 10.76
CA PRO A 16 26.64 7.63 9.88
C PRO A 16 25.77 6.67 10.69
N THR A 17 24.49 7.01 10.81
CA THR A 17 23.49 6.11 11.35
C THR A 17 23.56 4.79 10.60
N PRO A 18 23.62 3.64 11.29
CA PRO A 18 23.70 2.35 10.63
C PRO A 18 22.43 2.17 9.77
N LYS A 19 22.61 2.19 8.45
CA LYS A 19 21.63 1.68 7.50
C LYS A 19 21.53 0.19 7.76
N THR A 20 20.54 -0.26 8.48
CA THR A 20 19.96 -1.60 8.41
C THR A 20 19.10 -1.84 9.64
N SER A 21 18.00 -1.14 9.79
CA SER A 21 16.84 -1.81 10.35
C SER A 21 16.30 -2.66 9.21
N ARG A 22 16.60 -3.94 9.23
CA ARG A 22 15.86 -4.96 8.50
C ARG A 22 14.42 -4.74 8.91
N GLU A 23 13.65 -4.04 8.06
CA GLU A 23 12.20 -4.00 8.19
C GLU A 23 11.79 -5.46 8.14
N VAL A 24 11.48 -6.04 9.30
CA VAL A 24 10.89 -7.36 9.38
C VAL A 24 9.55 -7.17 8.68
N ASN A 25 9.51 -7.61 7.43
CA ASN A 25 8.30 -7.54 6.65
C ASN A 25 7.30 -8.42 7.41
N LEU A 26 6.26 -7.81 7.96
CA LEU A 26 5.25 -8.53 8.76
C LEU A 26 4.68 -9.70 7.97
N LEU A 27 4.60 -9.60 6.64
CA LEU A 27 4.30 -10.69 5.73
C LEU A 27 5.30 -11.85 5.84
N GLU A 28 6.59 -11.56 5.96
CA GLU A 28 7.61 -12.61 6.16
C GLU A 28 7.50 -13.23 7.55
N ALA A 29 7.34 -12.43 8.59
CA ALA A 29 7.16 -12.92 9.96
C ALA A 29 5.91 -13.82 10.06
N LEU A 30 4.81 -13.43 9.44
CA LEU A 30 3.56 -14.21 9.41
C LEU A 30 3.65 -15.43 8.48
N ARG A 31 4.43 -15.40 7.40
CA ARG A 31 4.70 -16.57 6.53
C ARG A 31 5.47 -17.66 7.26
N PHE A 32 6.41 -17.30 8.11
CA PHE A 32 7.15 -18.26 8.93
C PHE A 32 6.30 -18.83 10.07
N ALA A 33 5.24 -18.14 10.49
CA ALA A 33 4.44 -18.54 11.61
C ALA A 33 3.42 -19.65 11.30
N ARG A 34 2.87 -19.77 10.06
CA ARG A 34 2.01 -20.90 9.64
C ARG A 34 1.64 -20.95 8.15
N PRO A 35 1.54 -22.15 7.55
CA PRO A 35 0.98 -22.39 6.21
C PRO A 35 -0.56 -22.32 6.14
N ASP A 36 -1.29 -22.36 7.26
CA ASP A 36 -2.75 -22.50 7.32
C ASP A 36 -3.53 -21.18 7.45
N THR A 37 -2.91 -20.03 7.20
CA THR A 37 -3.65 -18.77 7.23
C THR A 37 -4.67 -18.71 6.10
N GLN A 38 -5.92 -18.47 6.43
CA GLN A 38 -7.03 -18.38 5.49
C GLN A 38 -6.77 -17.22 4.50
N GLN A 39 -6.76 -17.54 3.21
CA GLN A 39 -6.74 -16.55 2.14
C GLN A 39 -8.16 -16.09 1.84
N ILE A 40 -8.35 -14.80 1.70
CA ILE A 40 -9.62 -14.17 1.33
C ILE A 40 -9.39 -13.37 0.05
N GLU A 41 -10.25 -13.62 -0.94
CA GLU A 41 -10.33 -12.83 -2.16
C GLU A 41 -11.48 -11.82 -2.01
N LEU A 42 -11.18 -10.56 -2.26
CA LEU A 42 -12.11 -9.45 -2.14
C LEU A 42 -12.20 -8.73 -3.49
N GLN A 43 -13.39 -8.71 -4.07
CA GLN A 43 -13.63 -8.03 -5.34
C GLN A 43 -13.61 -6.51 -5.18
N ALA A 44 -13.25 -5.81 -6.25
CA ALA A 44 -13.31 -4.35 -6.31
C ALA A 44 -14.70 -3.83 -5.89
N GLY A 45 -14.72 -2.80 -5.06
CA GLY A 45 -15.94 -2.22 -4.49
C GLY A 45 -16.53 -2.93 -3.27
N SER A 46 -16.12 -4.18 -2.99
CA SER A 46 -16.63 -4.94 -1.83
C SER A 46 -16.02 -4.46 -0.53
N TYR A 47 -16.81 -4.52 0.55
CA TYR A 47 -16.33 -4.23 1.89
C TYR A 47 -15.72 -5.47 2.53
N LEU A 48 -14.59 -5.29 3.20
CA LEU A 48 -13.96 -6.30 4.05
C LEU A 48 -14.68 -6.39 5.40
N PHE A 49 -15.01 -5.24 5.96
CA PHE A 49 -15.83 -5.07 7.16
C PHE A 49 -16.28 -3.59 7.27
N HIS A 50 -17.26 -3.34 8.13
CA HIS A 50 -17.77 -2.00 8.43
C HIS A 50 -17.33 -1.52 9.82
N ALA A 51 -17.32 -0.21 10.01
CA ALA A 51 -17.15 0.38 11.34
C ALA A 51 -18.23 -0.18 12.30
N GLY A 52 -17.82 -0.53 13.53
CA GLY A 52 -18.69 -1.13 14.53
C GLY A 52 -18.78 -2.65 14.49
N ASP A 53 -18.34 -3.32 13.43
CA ASP A 53 -18.30 -4.79 13.36
C ASP A 53 -17.40 -5.40 14.45
N VAL A 54 -17.63 -6.67 14.77
CA VAL A 54 -16.80 -7.42 15.71
C VAL A 54 -15.39 -7.62 15.13
N SER A 55 -14.37 -7.41 15.96
CA SER A 55 -12.96 -7.57 15.59
C SER A 55 -12.43 -8.95 15.97
N ASP A 56 -12.65 -9.93 15.11
CA ASP A 56 -12.25 -11.32 15.30
C ASP A 56 -10.91 -11.71 14.65
N ALA A 57 -10.43 -10.88 13.72
CA ALA A 57 -9.21 -11.11 12.96
C ALA A 57 -8.57 -9.80 12.52
N LEU A 58 -7.29 -9.84 12.22
CA LEU A 58 -6.59 -8.83 11.40
C LEU A 58 -6.32 -9.40 10.01
N TYR A 59 -6.04 -8.52 9.06
CA TYR A 59 -5.80 -8.91 7.68
C TYR A 59 -4.51 -8.28 7.16
N VAL A 60 -3.75 -9.04 6.36
CA VAL A 60 -2.54 -8.55 5.68
C VAL A 60 -2.80 -8.57 4.19
N VAL A 61 -2.59 -7.44 3.53
CA VAL A 61 -2.76 -7.32 2.08
C VAL A 61 -1.64 -8.08 1.38
N ARG A 62 -1.98 -9.10 0.60
CA ARG A 62 -1.05 -9.86 -0.25
C ARG A 62 -0.90 -9.22 -1.63
N SER A 63 -1.99 -8.79 -2.19
CA SER A 63 -2.05 -8.03 -3.45
C SER A 63 -3.34 -7.21 -3.50
N GLY A 64 -3.36 -6.17 -4.31
CA GLY A 64 -4.51 -5.29 -4.48
C GLY A 64 -4.37 -3.98 -3.70
N ARG A 65 -5.51 -3.31 -3.52
CA ARG A 65 -5.57 -2.02 -2.81
C ARG A 65 -6.88 -1.87 -2.06
N LEU A 66 -6.79 -1.42 -0.82
CA LEU A 66 -7.94 -1.15 0.05
C LEU A 66 -7.99 0.33 0.40
N GLN A 67 -9.18 0.83 0.67
CA GLN A 67 -9.43 2.14 1.28
C GLN A 67 -9.99 1.94 2.69
N VAL A 68 -9.45 2.70 3.63
CA VAL A 68 -10.00 2.85 4.98
C VAL A 68 -10.90 4.07 4.96
N LEU A 69 -12.15 3.88 5.39
CA LEU A 69 -13.21 4.87 5.35
C LEU A 69 -13.61 5.21 6.79
N ALA A 70 -13.50 6.48 7.17
CA ALA A 70 -14.05 6.99 8.41
C ALA A 70 -15.36 7.72 8.11
N GLY A 71 -16.39 7.47 8.89
CA GLY A 71 -17.71 8.08 8.71
C GLY A 71 -18.80 7.23 9.32
N ASP A 72 -20.02 7.71 9.20
CA ASP A 72 -21.24 7.07 9.69
C ASP A 72 -22.04 6.36 8.56
N GLY A 73 -21.41 6.13 7.41
CA GLY A 73 -21.98 5.53 6.23
C GLY A 73 -22.69 6.51 5.28
N ALA A 74 -23.05 7.70 5.75
CA ALA A 74 -23.69 8.73 4.91
C ALA A 74 -22.65 9.68 4.27
N LYS A 75 -21.49 9.84 4.90
CA LYS A 75 -20.35 10.64 4.42
C LYS A 75 -19.05 9.93 4.80
N ASP A 76 -18.74 8.86 4.09
CA ASP A 76 -17.48 8.16 4.26
C ASP A 76 -16.34 8.98 3.65
N GLU A 77 -15.37 9.36 4.50
CA GLU A 77 -14.14 10.01 4.06
C GLU A 77 -13.02 8.98 3.97
N VAL A 78 -12.28 8.98 2.87
CA VAL A 78 -11.09 8.12 2.70
C VAL A 78 -9.98 8.68 3.58
N VAL A 79 -9.64 7.97 4.65
CA VAL A 79 -8.60 8.37 5.61
C VAL A 79 -7.26 7.71 5.33
N ALA A 80 -7.24 6.58 4.63
CA ALA A 80 -6.01 5.90 4.22
C ALA A 80 -6.26 4.96 3.03
N GLU A 81 -5.21 4.73 2.25
CA GLU A 81 -5.13 3.64 1.27
C GLU A 81 -4.07 2.64 1.70
N LEU A 82 -4.36 1.36 1.49
CA LEU A 82 -3.53 0.25 1.92
C LEU A 82 -3.22 -0.66 0.74
N GLY A 83 -1.92 -0.92 0.55
CA GLY A 83 -1.41 -1.84 -0.45
C GLY A 83 -0.72 -3.05 0.18
N ARG A 84 0.00 -3.80 -0.64
CA ARG A 84 0.71 -5.02 -0.26
C ARG A 84 1.60 -4.84 0.98
N GLY A 85 1.58 -5.84 1.86
CA GLY A 85 2.37 -5.87 3.08
C GLY A 85 1.78 -5.05 4.22
N GLN A 86 0.75 -4.27 3.96
CA GLN A 86 0.10 -3.48 4.99
C GLN A 86 -0.97 -4.28 5.71
N VAL A 87 -1.19 -3.93 6.98
CA VAL A 87 -2.12 -4.61 7.88
C VAL A 87 -3.36 -3.74 8.08
N VAL A 88 -4.50 -4.38 8.24
CA VAL A 88 -5.77 -3.71 8.53
C VAL A 88 -6.60 -4.50 9.55
N GLY A 89 -7.36 -3.78 10.38
CA GLY A 89 -8.19 -4.34 11.44
C GLY A 89 -7.41 -4.73 12.70
N GLU A 90 -6.13 -4.40 12.77
CA GLU A 90 -5.22 -4.66 13.88
C GLU A 90 -5.64 -3.97 15.18
N LEU A 91 -6.16 -2.72 15.07
CA LEU A 91 -6.55 -1.93 16.23
C LEU A 91 -7.66 -2.62 17.03
N GLY A 92 -8.68 -3.12 16.36
CA GLY A 92 -9.77 -3.82 17.01
C GLY A 92 -9.33 -5.11 17.70
N VAL A 93 -8.38 -5.85 17.11
CA VAL A 93 -7.81 -7.07 17.71
C VAL A 93 -6.92 -6.76 18.90
N LEU A 94 -6.08 -5.71 18.79
CA LEU A 94 -5.15 -5.31 19.87
C LEU A 94 -5.87 -4.69 21.06
N LEU A 95 -6.91 -3.88 20.81
CA LEU A 95 -7.64 -3.14 21.85
C LEU A 95 -8.88 -3.89 22.36
N ASP A 96 -9.18 -5.06 21.79
CA ASP A 96 -10.42 -5.80 22.07
C ASP A 96 -11.68 -4.94 21.87
N ALA A 97 -11.69 -4.16 20.77
CA ALA A 97 -12.70 -3.17 20.46
C ALA A 97 -13.36 -3.46 19.09
N PRO A 98 -14.55 -2.95 18.83
CA PRO A 98 -15.16 -3.00 17.50
C PRO A 98 -14.28 -2.33 16.44
N ARG A 99 -14.54 -2.62 15.15
CA ARG A 99 -13.87 -1.98 14.02
C ARG A 99 -14.01 -0.45 14.09
N SER A 100 -12.91 0.26 14.09
CA SER A 100 -12.89 1.73 14.20
C SER A 100 -13.22 2.44 12.89
N ALA A 101 -13.18 1.74 11.77
CA ALA A 101 -13.42 2.27 10.43
C ALA A 101 -13.93 1.16 9.51
N SER A 102 -14.57 1.55 8.41
CA SER A 102 -14.93 0.61 7.33
C SER A 102 -13.75 0.43 6.38
N VAL A 103 -13.65 -0.75 5.77
CA VAL A 103 -12.60 -1.05 4.79
C VAL A 103 -13.21 -1.63 3.53
N ARG A 104 -12.88 -1.04 2.38
CA ARG A 104 -13.39 -1.43 1.07
C ARG A 104 -12.23 -1.68 0.09
N ALA A 105 -12.38 -2.65 -0.79
CA ALA A 105 -11.44 -2.86 -1.88
C ALA A 105 -11.63 -1.81 -2.99
N VAL A 106 -10.54 -1.19 -3.40
CA VAL A 106 -10.51 -0.29 -4.58
C VAL A 106 -10.42 -1.12 -5.86
N ARG A 107 -9.67 -2.20 -5.80
CA ARG A 107 -9.52 -3.19 -6.86
C ARG A 107 -9.50 -4.59 -6.28
N ASP A 108 -9.61 -5.63 -7.13
CA ASP A 108 -9.53 -7.01 -6.69
C ASP A 108 -8.30 -7.21 -5.81
N SER A 109 -8.52 -7.73 -4.62
CA SER A 109 -7.52 -7.81 -3.57
C SER A 109 -7.47 -9.18 -2.94
N SER A 110 -6.28 -9.68 -2.68
CA SER A 110 -6.03 -10.92 -1.95
C SER A 110 -5.47 -10.60 -0.59
N LEU A 111 -6.08 -11.16 0.44
CA LEU A 111 -5.78 -10.89 1.84
C LEU A 111 -5.45 -12.18 2.57
N MET A 112 -4.54 -12.10 3.53
CA MET A 112 -4.30 -13.15 4.50
C MET A 112 -5.04 -12.78 5.79
N ARG A 113 -5.99 -13.62 6.21
CA ARG A 113 -6.73 -13.46 7.46
C ARG A 113 -5.95 -14.13 8.60
N VAL A 114 -5.75 -13.41 9.68
CA VAL A 114 -5.14 -13.93 10.92
C VAL A 114 -6.12 -13.69 12.04
N THR A 115 -6.67 -14.76 12.59
CA THR A 115 -7.64 -14.68 13.70
C THR A 115 -6.97 -14.15 14.97
N LYS A 116 -7.76 -13.56 15.87
CA LYS A 116 -7.29 -13.11 17.18
C LYS A 116 -6.55 -14.21 17.95
N ALA A 117 -7.04 -15.46 17.89
CA ALA A 117 -6.42 -16.62 18.54
C ALA A 117 -5.08 -17.02 17.89
N GLU A 118 -4.97 -16.93 16.57
CA GLU A 118 -3.72 -17.18 15.85
C GLU A 118 -2.71 -16.07 16.13
N PHE A 119 -3.16 -14.83 16.09
CA PHE A 119 -2.32 -13.68 16.40
C PHE A 119 -1.75 -13.78 17.82
N ALA A 120 -2.56 -14.15 18.82
CA ALA A 120 -2.11 -14.33 20.19
C ALA A 120 -0.99 -15.39 20.34
N LYS A 121 -0.95 -16.40 19.48
CA LYS A 121 0.09 -17.45 19.49
C LYS A 121 1.43 -16.99 18.90
N ILE A 122 1.40 -16.01 18.01
CA ILE A 122 2.58 -15.52 17.28
C ILE A 122 3.02 -14.12 17.73
N ALA A 123 2.24 -13.47 18.60
CA ALA A 123 2.49 -12.13 19.10
C ALA A 123 3.66 -12.13 20.09
N ASP A 124 4.87 -12.30 19.56
CA ASP A 124 6.11 -12.07 20.30
C ASP A 124 6.55 -10.59 20.21
N ALA A 125 7.62 -10.25 20.92
CA ALA A 125 8.15 -8.89 20.93
C ALA A 125 8.56 -8.39 19.51
N GLY A 126 8.97 -9.29 18.60
CA GLY A 126 9.34 -8.97 17.23
C GLY A 126 8.12 -8.62 16.38
N VAL A 127 7.07 -9.42 16.44
CA VAL A 127 5.80 -9.19 15.73
C VAL A 127 5.12 -7.92 16.24
N LEU A 128 5.07 -7.73 17.56
CA LEU A 128 4.49 -6.51 18.16
C LEU A 128 5.30 -5.26 17.80
N GLY A 129 6.63 -5.34 17.78
CA GLY A 129 7.50 -4.26 17.35
C GLY A 129 7.31 -3.90 15.88
N ALA A 130 7.20 -4.91 15.00
CA ALA A 130 6.92 -4.71 13.57
C ALA A 130 5.55 -4.03 13.37
N LEU A 131 4.54 -4.47 14.10
CA LEU A 131 3.19 -3.90 14.03
C LEU A 131 3.16 -2.44 14.53
N ALA A 132 3.84 -2.16 15.65
CA ALA A 132 3.98 -0.80 16.18
C ALA A 132 4.69 0.12 15.17
N GLY A 133 5.73 -0.38 14.49
CA GLY A 133 6.41 0.33 13.40
C GLY A 133 5.48 0.65 12.23
N VAL A 134 4.65 -0.28 11.81
CA VAL A 134 3.63 -0.07 10.76
C VAL A 134 2.62 1.00 11.17
N LEU A 135 2.12 0.96 12.41
CA LEU A 135 1.17 1.94 12.94
C LEU A 135 1.78 3.34 13.04
N ALA A 136 3.01 3.46 13.54
CA ALA A 136 3.73 4.72 13.62
C ALA A 136 3.97 5.32 12.22
N LYS A 137 4.37 4.50 11.25
CA LYS A 137 4.56 4.89 9.86
C LYS A 137 3.25 5.37 9.23
N ARG A 138 2.12 4.70 9.52
CA ARG A 138 0.78 5.11 9.05
C ARG A 138 0.37 6.46 9.61
N GLN A 139 0.56 6.70 10.90
CA GLN A 139 0.26 8.00 11.50
C GLN A 139 1.11 9.13 10.89
N HIS A 140 2.36 8.84 10.58
CA HIS A 140 3.23 9.80 9.90
C HIS A 140 2.77 10.05 8.46
N GLN A 141 2.36 9.01 7.73
CA GLN A 141 1.87 9.10 6.35
C GLN A 141 0.53 9.85 6.25
N THR A 142 -0.38 9.67 7.20
CA THR A 142 -1.64 10.43 7.25
C THR A 142 -1.38 11.93 7.39
N ARG A 143 -0.36 12.33 8.15
CA ARG A 143 0.06 13.74 8.23
C ARG A 143 0.70 14.26 6.94
N VAL A 144 1.43 13.42 6.21
CA VAL A 144 2.11 13.76 4.95
C VAL A 144 1.16 13.66 3.75
N ALA A 145 0.20 12.72 3.76
CA ALA A 145 -0.80 12.55 2.69
C ALA A 145 -1.77 13.74 2.62
N SER A 146 -2.02 14.44 3.74
CA SER A 146 -2.70 15.74 3.72
C SER A 146 -1.95 16.81 2.91
N GLN A 147 -0.71 16.55 2.53
CA GLN A 147 0.12 17.44 1.67
C GLN A 147 0.34 16.89 0.25
N ARG A 148 -0.02 15.63 -0.05
CA ARG A 148 0.05 15.08 -1.41
C ARG A 148 -1.25 15.35 -2.15
N THR A 149 -1.20 16.33 -3.05
CA THR A 149 -2.34 16.78 -3.87
C THR A 149 -2.70 15.81 -5.01
N THR A 150 -1.97 14.73 -5.20
CA THR A 150 -2.16 13.85 -6.37
C THR A 150 -2.14 12.38 -5.95
N PRO A 151 -3.28 11.66 -6.00
CA PRO A 151 -3.31 10.22 -5.73
C PRO A 151 -2.50 9.45 -6.78
N GLU A 152 -1.90 8.33 -6.37
CA GLU A 152 -1.31 7.37 -7.29
C GLU A 152 -2.42 6.79 -8.19
N VAL A 153 -2.25 6.86 -9.51
CA VAL A 153 -3.25 6.38 -10.46
C VAL A 153 -2.59 5.46 -11.48
N VAL A 154 -3.18 4.29 -11.65
CA VAL A 154 -2.87 3.38 -12.74
C VAL A 154 -3.79 3.71 -13.91
N VAL A 155 -3.23 3.85 -15.10
CA VAL A 155 -3.96 4.12 -16.34
C VAL A 155 -3.75 2.97 -17.29
N ALA A 156 -4.84 2.34 -17.75
CA ALA A 156 -4.77 1.28 -18.74
C ALA A 156 -5.13 1.80 -20.13
N VAL A 157 -4.24 1.59 -21.10
CA VAL A 157 -4.47 1.81 -22.53
C VAL A 157 -4.76 0.46 -23.17
N VAL A 158 -6.01 0.23 -23.56
CA VAL A 158 -6.46 -1.09 -24.06
C VAL A 158 -6.88 -0.99 -25.52
N GLY A 159 -6.33 -1.85 -26.35
CA GLY A 159 -6.71 -1.95 -27.76
C GLY A 159 -8.10 -2.54 -27.95
N VAL A 160 -8.89 -1.94 -28.83
CA VAL A 160 -10.22 -2.44 -29.22
C VAL A 160 -10.19 -3.28 -30.49
N ASP A 161 -9.11 -3.16 -31.28
CA ASP A 161 -8.86 -3.95 -32.48
C ASP A 161 -7.37 -4.34 -32.60
N ALA A 162 -7.08 -5.26 -33.53
CA ALA A 162 -5.73 -5.81 -33.70
C ALA A 162 -4.70 -4.78 -34.21
N ASN A 163 -5.15 -3.68 -34.82
CA ASN A 163 -4.30 -2.65 -35.41
C ASN A 163 -4.14 -1.43 -34.50
N ALA A 164 -4.78 -1.41 -33.32
CA ALA A 164 -4.70 -0.31 -32.39
C ALA A 164 -3.24 -0.12 -31.91
N PRO A 165 -2.65 1.08 -32.08
CA PRO A 165 -1.25 1.33 -31.72
C PRO A 165 -1.07 1.59 -30.21
N VAL A 166 -1.54 0.67 -29.38
CA VAL A 166 -1.63 0.85 -27.90
C VAL A 166 -0.29 1.17 -27.25
N ALA A 167 0.80 0.54 -27.70
CA ALA A 167 2.13 0.79 -27.14
C ALA A 167 2.61 2.22 -27.46
N MET A 168 2.35 2.71 -28.66
CA MET A 168 2.68 4.08 -29.05
C MET A 168 1.87 5.10 -28.24
N VAL A 169 0.56 4.89 -28.12
CA VAL A 169 -0.34 5.74 -27.33
C VAL A 169 0.08 5.77 -25.87
N ALA A 170 0.40 4.61 -25.28
CA ALA A 170 0.86 4.51 -23.89
C ALA A 170 2.19 5.26 -23.67
N THR A 171 3.12 5.14 -24.61
CA THR A 171 4.41 5.83 -24.57
C THR A 171 4.23 7.36 -24.65
N GLU A 172 3.41 7.84 -25.56
CA GLU A 172 3.12 9.28 -25.71
C GLU A 172 2.37 9.83 -24.49
N LEU A 173 1.42 9.06 -23.95
CA LEU A 173 0.72 9.42 -22.72
C LEU A 173 1.70 9.52 -21.54
N CYS A 174 2.57 8.51 -21.38
CA CYS A 174 3.60 8.52 -20.34
C CYS A 174 4.53 9.74 -20.50
N ARG A 175 4.98 10.05 -21.71
CA ARG A 175 5.81 11.22 -22.02
C ARG A 175 5.09 12.53 -21.67
N ALA A 176 3.84 12.67 -22.04
CA ALA A 176 3.03 13.85 -21.73
C ALA A 176 2.82 14.03 -20.22
N LEU A 177 2.53 12.95 -19.50
CA LEU A 177 2.38 12.97 -18.03
C LEU A 177 3.71 13.30 -17.33
N SER A 178 4.84 12.83 -17.86
CA SER A 178 6.17 13.03 -17.28
C SER A 178 6.63 14.50 -17.28
N THR A 179 5.92 15.39 -17.94
CA THR A 179 6.20 16.84 -17.89
C THR A 179 5.85 17.46 -16.53
N ARG A 180 4.98 16.86 -15.76
CA ARG A 180 4.50 17.40 -14.47
C ARG A 180 4.50 16.37 -13.32
N LEU A 181 4.56 15.09 -13.63
CA LEU A 181 4.42 13.98 -12.69
C LEU A 181 5.52 12.95 -13.00
N ARG A 182 5.84 12.09 -12.02
CA ARG A 182 6.68 10.91 -12.30
C ARG A 182 5.79 9.83 -12.91
N ALA A 183 5.82 9.69 -14.23
CA ALA A 183 5.07 8.69 -14.96
C ALA A 183 6.00 7.58 -15.47
N VAL A 184 5.58 6.33 -15.37
CA VAL A 184 6.31 5.16 -15.87
C VAL A 184 5.38 4.26 -16.68
N ALA A 185 5.96 3.62 -17.69
CA ALA A 185 5.29 2.59 -18.50
C ALA A 185 6.12 1.29 -18.39
N PRO A 186 5.93 0.49 -17.33
CA PRO A 186 6.81 -0.65 -17.03
C PRO A 186 6.67 -1.81 -18.03
N GLY A 187 5.74 -1.73 -18.97
CA GLY A 187 5.42 -2.83 -19.87
C GLY A 187 4.53 -3.87 -19.16
N ARG A 188 4.77 -5.16 -19.49
CA ARG A 188 4.02 -6.25 -18.86
C ARG A 188 4.62 -6.59 -17.50
N VAL A 189 3.82 -6.47 -16.46
CA VAL A 189 4.21 -6.72 -15.06
C VAL A 189 3.20 -7.64 -14.36
N ASP A 190 3.66 -8.33 -13.32
CA ASP A 190 2.79 -8.99 -12.36
C ASP A 190 2.34 -8.01 -11.25
N CYS A 191 1.57 -8.50 -10.28
CA CYS A 191 1.13 -7.68 -9.16
C CYS A 191 2.30 -7.06 -8.39
N ASP A 192 3.40 -7.82 -8.19
CA ASP A 192 4.59 -7.35 -7.48
C ASP A 192 5.33 -6.27 -8.28
N GLY A 193 5.39 -6.40 -9.59
CA GLY A 193 5.97 -5.43 -10.51
C GLY A 193 5.15 -4.13 -10.58
N LEU A 194 3.82 -4.25 -10.58
CA LEU A 194 2.93 -3.09 -10.54
C LEU A 194 3.11 -2.29 -9.25
N GLU A 195 3.13 -2.96 -8.10
CA GLU A 195 3.30 -2.30 -6.81
C GLU A 195 4.66 -1.60 -6.68
N ARG A 196 5.74 -2.21 -7.23
CA ARG A 196 7.05 -1.53 -7.31
C ARG A 196 6.99 -0.28 -8.18
N ALA A 197 6.27 -0.33 -9.30
CA ALA A 197 6.08 0.83 -10.16
C ALA A 197 5.28 1.93 -9.46
N GLU A 198 4.21 1.59 -8.75
CA GLU A 198 3.39 2.51 -7.95
C GLU A 198 4.19 3.20 -6.84
N GLN A 199 5.13 2.50 -6.19
CA GLN A 199 5.98 3.07 -5.14
C GLN A 199 6.95 4.13 -5.66
N THR A 200 7.34 4.06 -6.93
CA THR A 200 8.36 4.91 -7.53
C THR A 200 7.79 6.01 -8.42
N ALA A 201 6.51 5.92 -8.81
CA ALA A 201 5.88 6.84 -9.76
C ALA A 201 4.55 7.36 -9.23
N ASP A 202 4.17 8.57 -9.69
CA ASP A 202 2.87 9.16 -9.40
C ASP A 202 1.79 8.63 -10.37
N ARG A 203 2.22 8.10 -11.52
CA ARG A 203 1.35 7.48 -12.55
C ARG A 203 2.02 6.25 -13.14
N VAL A 204 1.25 5.19 -13.26
CA VAL A 204 1.67 3.97 -13.96
C VAL A 204 0.79 3.78 -15.19
N VAL A 205 1.40 3.72 -16.37
CA VAL A 205 0.69 3.53 -17.63
C VAL A 205 0.90 2.10 -18.10
N LEU A 206 -0.15 1.30 -18.05
CA LEU A 206 -0.16 -0.06 -18.60
C LEU A 206 -0.77 -0.05 -19.99
N HIS A 207 -0.39 -1.00 -20.83
CA HIS A 207 -1.03 -1.15 -22.15
C HIS A 207 -1.20 -2.63 -22.53
N ALA A 208 -2.31 -2.92 -23.20
CA ALA A 208 -2.62 -4.28 -23.64
C ALA A 208 -3.25 -4.30 -25.04
N ALA A 209 -2.70 -5.13 -25.92
CA ALA A 209 -3.26 -5.39 -27.25
C ALA A 209 -4.43 -6.39 -27.16
N VAL A 210 -5.28 -6.43 -28.17
CA VAL A 210 -6.45 -7.33 -28.25
C VAL A 210 -6.09 -8.81 -28.13
N GLY A 211 -4.94 -9.22 -28.67
CA GLY A 211 -4.50 -10.62 -28.69
C GLY A 211 -4.07 -11.20 -27.34
N ASP A 212 -3.87 -10.38 -26.33
CA ASP A 212 -3.45 -10.83 -24.99
C ASP A 212 -4.60 -10.68 -23.98
N ALA A 213 -5.54 -11.60 -24.02
CA ALA A 213 -6.77 -11.55 -23.22
C ALA A 213 -6.49 -11.51 -21.72
N ARG A 214 -5.54 -12.34 -21.21
CA ARG A 214 -5.20 -12.40 -19.79
C ARG A 214 -4.55 -11.11 -19.29
N TRP A 215 -3.62 -10.59 -20.08
CA TRP A 215 -2.94 -9.34 -19.74
C TRP A 215 -3.89 -8.13 -19.80
N ARG A 216 -4.78 -8.10 -20.81
CA ARG A 216 -5.83 -7.09 -20.94
C ARG A 216 -6.77 -7.10 -19.74
N GLU A 217 -7.23 -8.28 -19.31
CA GLU A 217 -8.06 -8.43 -18.13
C GLU A 217 -7.33 -7.94 -16.86
N PHE A 218 -6.04 -8.25 -16.70
CA PHE A 218 -5.22 -7.72 -15.62
C PHE A 218 -5.19 -6.18 -15.66
N CYS A 219 -4.87 -5.56 -16.80
CA CYS A 219 -4.81 -4.11 -16.95
C CYS A 219 -6.14 -3.43 -16.58
N LEU A 220 -7.27 -4.01 -16.99
CA LEU A 220 -8.60 -3.48 -16.69
C LEU A 220 -8.98 -3.61 -15.21
N ARG A 221 -8.49 -4.65 -14.54
CA ARG A 221 -8.76 -4.86 -13.11
C ARG A 221 -7.96 -3.95 -12.18
N VAL A 222 -6.78 -3.52 -12.61
CA VAL A 222 -5.87 -2.76 -11.75
C VAL A 222 -5.90 -1.26 -12.02
N ALA A 223 -6.46 -0.82 -13.13
CA ALA A 223 -6.71 0.59 -13.46
C ALA A 223 -8.03 1.06 -12.86
#